data_612f4b7c809552294e48afe94738da09
#
_entry.id   612f4b7c809552294e48afe94738da09
#
_cell.length_a   1.000
_cell.length_b   1.000
_cell.length_c   1.000
_cell.angle_alpha   90.00
_cell.angle_beta   90.00
_cell.angle_gamma   90.00
#
_symmetry.space_group_name_H-M   'P 1'
#
loop_
_entity.id
_entity.type
_entity.pdbx_description
1 polymer ?
#
loop_
_entity_poly.entity_id
_entity_poly.type
_entity_poly.pdbx_seq_one_letter_code
_entity_poly.pdbx_strand_id
1 'polypeptide(L)'
;MNITTPTQPIRTPGDILANIPGILGFFPAESAILISIQPSPHGYSIGPVARLNLGDVPGALQEVMDAFHCGNPEIIFCFVLSQRREAELWDILYSLYRFEDRSGLGIDACWLAEELSTDTAYDLTFGHATESGEGPLQDWMEGTIPAISTSHSMRACVDNGLLPELTRSDLVQRFTAQNPYFAEEEISAMERCAEELAQQMRAGEGYGTTDPVEVVEHLIADVYYVLSEVDSLEEALENEELLCVAAMWMSTTWTRDLVIKDLLAAPQEAGALLLAVARTFHLSLIHI
;
A
#
# COMPACT_ATOMS: atom_id res chain seq x y z
N MET A 1 16.57 -2.73 -24.09
CA MET A 1 16.03 -1.44 -24.59
C MET A 1 14.81 -1.13 -23.76
N ASN A 2 14.96 -0.37 -22.67
CA ASN A 2 13.81 0.02 -21.84
C ASN A 2 13.04 1.10 -22.60
N ILE A 3 11.97 0.70 -23.25
CA ILE A 3 10.97 1.64 -23.76
C ILE A 3 10.16 2.06 -22.52
N THR A 4 10.58 3.13 -21.87
CA THR A 4 9.74 3.81 -20.88
C THR A 4 8.54 4.35 -21.64
N THR A 5 7.42 3.64 -21.57
CA THR A 5 6.14 4.16 -22.06
C THR A 5 5.89 5.45 -21.30
N PRO A 6 5.64 6.60 -21.99
CA PRO A 6 5.43 7.86 -21.30
C PRO A 6 4.23 7.68 -20.34
N THR A 7 4.48 7.91 -19.09
CA THR A 7 3.46 7.86 -18.03
C THR A 7 2.42 8.94 -18.36
N GLN A 8 1.19 8.55 -18.60
CA GLN A 8 0.13 9.52 -18.87
C GLN A 8 -0.11 10.32 -17.59
N PRO A 9 0.01 11.65 -17.61
CA PRO A 9 -0.17 12.44 -16.40
C PRO A 9 -1.62 12.33 -15.90
N ILE A 10 -1.81 12.22 -14.61
CA ILE A 10 -3.09 12.33 -13.93
C ILE A 10 -3.56 13.78 -14.04
N ARG A 11 -4.75 14.03 -14.56
CA ARG A 11 -5.28 15.36 -14.82
C ARG A 11 -6.59 15.66 -14.12
N THR A 12 -7.35 14.62 -13.79
CA THR A 12 -8.69 14.74 -13.22
C THR A 12 -8.85 13.83 -12.01
N PRO A 13 -9.82 14.08 -11.12
CA PRO A 13 -10.17 13.15 -10.04
C PRO A 13 -10.56 11.77 -10.58
N GLY A 14 -11.19 11.70 -11.75
CA GLY A 14 -11.49 10.43 -12.41
C GLY A 14 -10.24 9.61 -12.75
N ASP A 15 -9.16 10.27 -13.19
CA ASP A 15 -7.89 9.57 -13.43
C ASP A 15 -7.32 8.99 -12.12
N ILE A 16 -7.46 9.69 -10.99
CA ILE A 16 -7.04 9.20 -9.68
C ILE A 16 -7.89 7.99 -9.30
N LEU A 17 -9.22 8.11 -9.38
CA LEU A 17 -10.17 7.04 -9.10
C LEU A 17 -9.87 5.77 -9.91
N ALA A 18 -9.55 5.90 -11.18
CA ALA A 18 -9.21 4.79 -12.06
C ALA A 18 -7.93 4.05 -11.62
N ASN A 19 -7.03 4.71 -10.89
CA ASN A 19 -5.79 4.12 -10.40
C ASN A 19 -5.94 3.42 -9.03
N ILE A 20 -6.99 3.72 -8.27
CA ILE A 20 -7.17 3.19 -6.90
C ILE A 20 -7.15 1.67 -6.83
N PRO A 21 -7.84 0.90 -7.69
CA PRO A 21 -7.82 -0.56 -7.58
C PRO A 21 -6.43 -1.15 -7.74
N GLY A 22 -5.63 -0.64 -8.67
CA GLY A 22 -4.26 -1.10 -8.87
C GLY A 22 -3.31 -0.70 -7.74
N ILE A 23 -3.58 0.43 -7.06
CA ILE A 23 -2.80 0.87 -5.89
C ILE A 23 -3.13 0.03 -4.66
N LEU A 24 -4.41 -0.23 -4.40
CA LEU A 24 -4.87 -0.95 -3.22
C LEU A 24 -4.81 -2.49 -3.38
N GLY A 25 -4.74 -2.99 -4.61
CA GLY A 25 -4.79 -4.42 -4.92
C GLY A 25 -6.21 -5.01 -4.83
N PHE A 26 -7.25 -4.20 -4.66
CA PHE A 26 -8.66 -4.61 -4.67
C PHE A 26 -9.57 -3.43 -5.02
N PHE A 27 -10.84 -3.73 -5.34
CA PHE A 27 -11.88 -2.72 -5.57
C PHE A 27 -12.54 -2.35 -4.24
N PRO A 28 -12.27 -1.15 -3.67
CA PRO A 28 -12.90 -0.71 -2.43
C PRO A 28 -14.36 -0.33 -2.66
N ALA A 29 -15.21 -0.69 -1.70
CA ALA A 29 -16.60 -0.28 -1.60
C ALA A 29 -16.88 0.23 -0.18
N GLU A 30 -17.90 1.08 0.00
CA GLU A 30 -18.27 1.68 1.30
C GLU A 30 -17.06 2.19 2.08
N SER A 31 -16.25 3.02 1.40
CA SER A 31 -14.91 3.40 1.86
C SER A 31 -14.63 4.89 1.64
N ALA A 32 -13.83 5.46 2.52
CA ALA A 32 -13.12 6.71 2.29
C ALA A 32 -11.66 6.40 1.97
N ILE A 33 -11.17 6.90 0.83
CA ILE A 33 -9.79 6.74 0.38
C ILE A 33 -9.13 8.11 0.45
N LEU A 34 -8.12 8.23 1.30
CA LEU A 34 -7.31 9.42 1.44
C LEU A 34 -6.02 9.23 0.66
N ILE A 35 -5.66 10.23 -0.12
CA ILE A 35 -4.49 10.22 -0.99
C ILE A 35 -3.69 11.47 -0.71
N SER A 36 -2.46 11.29 -0.25
CA SER A 36 -1.53 12.41 -0.12
C SER A 36 -0.86 12.70 -1.45
N ILE A 37 -0.68 13.98 -1.74
CA ILE A 37 0.00 14.48 -2.93
C ILE A 37 1.24 15.23 -2.47
N GLN A 38 2.37 14.89 -3.06
CA GLN A 38 3.69 15.38 -2.65
C GLN A 38 4.37 16.11 -3.80
N PRO A 39 5.15 17.16 -3.52
CA PRO A 39 5.99 17.78 -4.53
C PRO A 39 7.02 16.78 -5.08
N SER A 40 7.26 16.83 -6.38
CA SER A 40 8.28 16.04 -7.05
C SER A 40 9.06 16.91 -8.04
N PRO A 41 10.25 16.48 -8.51
CA PRO A 41 11.04 17.26 -9.47
C PRO A 41 10.31 17.60 -10.79
N HIS A 42 9.25 16.87 -11.11
CA HIS A 42 8.49 17.02 -12.35
C HIS A 42 7.03 17.49 -12.12
N GLY A 43 6.72 18.04 -10.94
CA GLY A 43 5.39 18.49 -10.53
C GLY A 43 4.95 17.81 -9.23
N TYR A 44 3.89 17.04 -9.30
CA TYR A 44 3.35 16.33 -8.14
C TYR A 44 3.35 14.82 -8.36
N SER A 45 3.42 14.06 -7.29
CA SER A 45 3.30 12.61 -7.27
C SER A 45 2.33 12.15 -6.18
N ILE A 46 1.70 11.01 -6.40
CA ILE A 46 0.91 10.33 -5.37
C ILE A 46 1.90 9.84 -4.32
N GLY A 47 1.65 10.22 -3.08
CA GLY A 47 2.34 9.74 -1.88
C GLY A 47 1.59 8.59 -1.21
N PRO A 48 1.67 8.45 0.11
CA PRO A 48 0.89 7.46 0.86
C PRO A 48 -0.60 7.53 0.58
N VAL A 49 -1.23 6.35 0.52
CA VAL A 49 -2.67 6.18 0.32
C VAL A 49 -3.22 5.41 1.52
N ALA A 50 -4.31 5.88 2.09
CA ALA A 50 -5.02 5.20 3.16
C ALA A 50 -6.46 4.93 2.77
N ARG A 51 -6.98 3.79 3.21
CA ARG A 51 -8.39 3.42 3.02
C ARG A 51 -9.04 3.12 4.37
N LEU A 52 -10.14 3.79 4.64
CA LEU A 52 -10.97 3.58 5.83
C LEU A 52 -12.35 3.02 5.45
N ASN A 53 -12.95 2.17 6.30
CA ASN A 53 -14.38 1.94 6.20
C ASN A 53 -15.10 3.23 6.59
N LEU A 54 -16.25 3.50 6.00
CA LEU A 54 -16.99 4.76 6.27
C LEU A 54 -17.32 4.95 7.74
N GLY A 55 -17.64 3.86 8.47
CA GLY A 55 -17.94 3.90 9.90
C GLY A 55 -16.73 4.24 10.79
N ASP A 56 -15.52 4.00 10.31
CA ASP A 56 -14.29 4.20 11.08
C ASP A 56 -13.70 5.62 10.88
N VAL A 57 -14.18 6.35 9.85
CA VAL A 57 -13.64 7.65 9.45
C VAL A 57 -13.48 8.63 10.62
N PRO A 58 -14.50 8.92 11.46
CA PRO A 58 -14.35 9.92 12.51
C PRO A 58 -13.27 9.58 13.55
N GLY A 59 -13.02 8.29 13.78
CA GLY A 59 -12.07 7.80 14.79
C GLY A 59 -10.64 7.63 14.29
N ALA A 60 -10.45 7.40 12.98
CA ALA A 60 -9.17 7.01 12.40
C ALA A 60 -8.44 8.14 11.65
N LEU A 61 -9.08 9.29 11.41
CA LEU A 61 -8.49 10.38 10.62
C LEU A 61 -7.16 10.87 11.19
N GLN A 62 -7.05 11.01 12.52
CA GLN A 62 -5.81 11.49 13.14
C GLN A 62 -4.66 10.52 12.90
N GLU A 63 -4.89 9.22 13.02
CA GLU A 63 -3.87 8.18 12.78
C GLU A 63 -3.40 8.19 11.33
N VAL A 64 -4.32 8.34 10.36
CA VAL A 64 -3.99 8.47 8.95
C VAL A 64 -3.14 9.70 8.68
N MET A 65 -3.49 10.85 9.27
CA MET A 65 -2.72 12.08 9.08
C MET A 65 -1.34 11.99 9.70
N ASP A 66 -1.22 11.37 10.89
CA ASP A 66 0.07 11.12 11.52
C ASP A 66 0.98 10.25 10.62
N ALA A 67 0.41 9.25 9.94
CA ALA A 67 1.15 8.44 8.96
C ALA A 67 1.53 9.25 7.70
N PHE A 68 0.66 10.13 7.22
CA PHE A 68 0.94 10.96 6.05
C PHE A 68 2.05 11.99 6.29
N HIS A 69 2.22 12.47 7.51
CA HIS A 69 3.30 13.39 7.85
C HIS A 69 4.69 12.87 7.51
N CYS A 70 4.90 11.55 7.53
CA CYS A 70 6.18 10.95 7.13
C CYS A 70 6.56 11.25 5.68
N GLY A 71 5.55 11.51 4.81
CA GLY A 71 5.72 11.83 3.40
C GLY A 71 5.77 13.33 3.08
N ASN A 72 5.60 14.21 4.08
CA ASN A 72 5.51 15.67 3.89
C ASN A 72 4.51 16.07 2.78
N PRO A 73 3.22 15.72 2.92
CA PRO A 73 2.18 16.01 1.93
C PRO A 73 1.95 17.52 1.82
N GLU A 74 1.68 17.97 0.60
CA GLU A 74 1.25 19.35 0.34
C GLU A 74 -0.27 19.46 0.15
N ILE A 75 -0.88 18.39 -0.37
CA ILE A 75 -2.31 18.32 -0.64
C ILE A 75 -2.83 16.95 -0.19
N ILE A 76 -4.04 16.92 0.39
CA ILE A 76 -4.73 15.68 0.71
C ILE A 76 -6.09 15.65 0.04
N PHE A 77 -6.28 14.67 -0.82
CA PHE A 77 -7.56 14.37 -1.46
C PHE A 77 -8.26 13.22 -0.76
N CYS A 78 -9.58 13.30 -0.71
CA CYS A 78 -10.44 12.22 -0.24
C CYS A 78 -11.42 11.79 -1.33
N PHE A 79 -11.63 10.50 -1.47
CA PHE A 79 -12.63 9.90 -2.34
C PHE A 79 -13.54 9.01 -1.51
N VAL A 80 -14.81 9.35 -1.46
CA VAL A 80 -15.84 8.55 -0.78
C VAL A 80 -16.53 7.68 -1.82
N LEU A 81 -16.51 6.37 -1.59
CA LEU A 81 -17.19 5.39 -2.44
C LEU A 81 -18.35 4.79 -1.65
N SER A 82 -19.58 5.05 -2.09
CA SER A 82 -20.76 4.55 -1.39
C SER A 82 -22.00 4.55 -2.28
N GLN A 83 -22.78 3.49 -2.18
CA GLN A 83 -24.11 3.41 -2.78
C GLN A 83 -25.20 4.09 -1.91
N ARG A 84 -24.83 4.63 -0.76
CA ARG A 84 -25.74 5.38 0.10
C ARG A 84 -25.98 6.77 -0.49
N ARG A 85 -27.15 7.33 -0.21
CA ARG A 85 -27.43 8.71 -0.59
C ARG A 85 -26.56 9.68 0.21
N GLU A 86 -26.18 10.79 -0.37
CA GLU A 86 -25.35 11.82 0.27
C GLU A 86 -25.91 12.25 1.64
N ALA A 87 -27.24 12.35 1.79
CA ALA A 87 -27.87 12.67 3.06
C ALA A 87 -27.59 11.64 4.18
N GLU A 88 -27.32 10.39 3.82
CA GLU A 88 -26.96 9.31 4.78
C GLU A 88 -25.46 9.32 5.11
N LEU A 89 -24.67 10.03 4.30
CA LEU A 89 -23.23 10.19 4.47
C LEU A 89 -22.86 11.50 5.18
N TRP A 90 -23.86 12.35 5.49
CA TRP A 90 -23.64 13.72 5.98
C TRP A 90 -22.65 13.80 7.15
N ASP A 91 -22.80 12.96 8.17
CA ASP A 91 -21.93 12.99 9.35
C ASP A 91 -20.48 12.65 9.02
N ILE A 92 -20.29 11.73 8.06
CA ILE A 92 -18.96 11.32 7.57
C ILE A 92 -18.33 12.45 6.76
N LEU A 93 -19.06 12.98 5.79
CA LEU A 93 -18.61 14.10 4.93
C LEU A 93 -18.32 15.35 5.75
N TYR A 94 -19.14 15.63 6.76
CA TYR A 94 -18.91 16.74 7.69
C TYR A 94 -17.67 16.52 8.55
N SER A 95 -17.43 15.30 9.01
CA SER A 95 -16.21 14.95 9.73
C SER A 95 -14.96 15.14 8.87
N LEU A 96 -14.99 14.72 7.60
CA LEU A 96 -13.91 14.94 6.63
C LEU A 96 -13.67 16.43 6.38
N TYR A 97 -14.74 17.19 6.13
CA TYR A 97 -14.65 18.64 5.86
C TYR A 97 -14.08 19.44 7.04
N ARG A 98 -14.46 19.06 8.28
CA ARG A 98 -14.06 19.79 9.50
C ARG A 98 -12.73 19.32 10.06
N PHE A 99 -12.19 18.25 9.49
CA PHE A 99 -10.95 17.69 10.02
C PHE A 99 -9.76 18.61 9.72
N GLU A 100 -9.05 18.92 10.76
CA GLU A 100 -7.75 19.59 10.73
C GLU A 100 -6.92 18.98 11.86
N ASP A 101 -5.75 18.51 11.53
CA ASP A 101 -4.86 17.94 12.54
C ASP A 101 -4.16 19.02 13.37
N ARG A 102 -3.31 18.59 14.30
CA ARG A 102 -2.58 19.51 15.20
C ARG A 102 -1.60 20.44 14.47
N SER A 103 -1.21 20.10 13.25
CA SER A 103 -0.27 20.89 12.43
C SER A 103 -1.00 21.84 11.47
N GLY A 104 -2.32 21.78 11.40
CA GLY A 104 -3.14 22.52 10.44
C GLY A 104 -3.30 21.79 9.10
N LEU A 105 -2.93 20.52 9.01
CA LEU A 105 -3.15 19.70 7.82
C LEU A 105 -4.60 19.20 7.80
N GLY A 106 -5.32 19.52 6.73
CA GLY A 106 -6.70 19.12 6.51
C GLY A 106 -6.89 18.39 5.20
N ILE A 107 -8.14 18.11 4.85
CA ILE A 107 -8.52 17.52 3.57
C ILE A 107 -8.88 18.65 2.61
N ASP A 108 -8.11 18.79 1.53
CA ASP A 108 -8.26 19.92 0.58
C ASP A 108 -9.48 19.79 -0.31
N ALA A 109 -9.81 18.57 -0.72
CA ALA A 109 -11.01 18.31 -1.51
C ALA A 109 -11.51 16.86 -1.32
N CYS A 110 -12.82 16.68 -1.47
CA CYS A 110 -13.49 15.39 -1.35
C CYS A 110 -14.47 15.18 -2.50
N TRP A 111 -14.40 14.03 -3.14
CA TRP A 111 -15.32 13.60 -4.19
C TRP A 111 -16.11 12.38 -3.73
N LEU A 112 -17.35 12.30 -4.19
CA LEU A 112 -18.24 11.16 -3.99
C LEU A 112 -18.45 10.45 -5.32
N ALA A 113 -18.34 9.13 -5.31
CA ALA A 113 -18.75 8.25 -6.39
C ALA A 113 -19.49 7.04 -5.81
N GLU A 114 -20.40 6.46 -6.60
CA GLU A 114 -21.18 5.31 -6.16
C GLU A 114 -20.31 4.05 -6.04
N GLU A 115 -19.45 3.82 -7.01
CA GLU A 115 -18.55 2.68 -7.09
C GLU A 115 -17.33 2.97 -7.98
N LEU A 116 -16.33 2.10 -7.93
CA LEU A 116 -15.19 2.14 -8.86
C LEU A 116 -15.48 1.27 -10.09
N SER A 117 -16.23 1.82 -11.05
CA SER A 117 -16.39 1.22 -12.36
C SER A 117 -16.22 2.26 -13.47
N THR A 118 -15.86 1.80 -14.66
CA THR A 118 -15.72 2.67 -15.85
C THR A 118 -17.04 3.37 -16.12
N ASP A 119 -16.99 4.67 -16.48
CA ASP A 119 -18.12 5.56 -16.75
C ASP A 119 -19.00 5.90 -15.54
N THR A 120 -18.67 5.44 -14.31
CA THR A 120 -19.33 5.91 -13.09
C THR A 120 -19.07 7.38 -12.89
N ALA A 121 -20.11 8.14 -12.60
CA ALA A 121 -20.02 9.56 -12.29
C ALA A 121 -19.37 9.79 -10.92
N TYR A 122 -18.66 10.91 -10.80
CA TYR A 122 -18.20 11.44 -9.52
C TYR A 122 -18.53 12.94 -9.43
N ASP A 123 -18.79 13.39 -8.20
CA ASP A 123 -19.11 14.78 -7.91
C ASP A 123 -18.25 15.30 -6.76
N LEU A 124 -17.81 16.57 -6.86
CA LEU A 124 -17.10 17.25 -5.78
C LEU A 124 -18.08 17.58 -4.64
N THR A 125 -17.83 17.01 -3.47
CA THR A 125 -18.63 17.28 -2.26
C THR A 125 -18.17 18.57 -1.57
N PHE A 126 -16.85 18.73 -1.42
CA PHE A 126 -16.24 19.98 -0.97
C PHE A 126 -14.81 20.12 -1.51
N GLY A 127 -14.35 21.36 -1.63
CA GLY A 127 -12.97 21.70 -1.96
C GLY A 127 -12.66 23.07 -1.40
N HIS A 128 -11.45 23.25 -0.85
CA HIS A 128 -11.02 24.55 -0.41
C HIS A 128 -10.67 25.40 -1.63
N ALA A 129 -11.20 26.62 -1.69
CA ALA A 129 -10.84 27.57 -2.74
C ALA A 129 -9.35 27.89 -2.63
N THR A 130 -8.65 27.91 -3.76
CA THR A 130 -7.29 28.40 -3.80
C THR A 130 -7.24 29.87 -3.37
N GLU A 131 -6.16 30.33 -2.75
CA GLU A 131 -5.99 31.73 -2.35
C GLU A 131 -6.16 32.72 -3.52
N SER A 132 -5.97 32.27 -4.75
CA SER A 132 -6.20 33.03 -5.98
C SER A 132 -7.67 33.29 -6.30
N GLY A 133 -8.62 32.65 -5.62
CA GLY A 133 -10.06 32.80 -5.85
C GLY A 133 -10.54 32.19 -7.17
N GLU A 134 -9.69 31.50 -7.90
CA GLU A 134 -10.08 30.69 -9.03
C GLU A 134 -10.66 29.37 -8.51
N GLY A 135 -11.93 29.12 -8.79
CA GLY A 135 -12.58 27.86 -8.45
C GLY A 135 -11.95 26.68 -9.19
N PRO A 136 -12.19 25.46 -8.74
CA PRO A 136 -11.72 24.26 -9.44
C PRO A 136 -12.23 24.26 -10.89
N LEU A 137 -11.40 23.73 -11.81
CA LEU A 137 -11.82 23.55 -13.20
C LEU A 137 -13.06 22.64 -13.25
N GLN A 138 -13.91 22.81 -14.29
CA GLN A 138 -15.13 22.02 -14.44
C GLN A 138 -14.89 20.52 -14.28
N ASP A 139 -13.83 19.98 -14.92
CA ASP A 139 -13.45 18.57 -14.87
C ASP A 139 -13.02 18.08 -13.46
N TRP A 140 -12.86 19.01 -12.51
CA TRP A 140 -12.58 18.70 -11.10
C TRP A 140 -13.82 18.74 -10.24
N MET A 141 -14.89 19.39 -10.70
CA MET A 141 -16.16 19.46 -9.98
C MET A 141 -17.02 18.21 -10.21
N GLU A 142 -17.09 17.75 -11.44
CA GLU A 142 -17.89 16.60 -11.85
C GLU A 142 -17.25 15.91 -13.05
N GLY A 143 -17.49 14.61 -13.20
CA GLY A 143 -16.99 13.85 -14.34
C GLY A 143 -17.33 12.38 -14.25
N THR A 144 -16.65 11.59 -15.07
CA THR A 144 -16.77 10.13 -15.03
C THR A 144 -15.41 9.47 -14.88
N ILE A 145 -15.40 8.30 -14.28
CA ILE A 145 -14.20 7.46 -14.11
C ILE A 145 -13.82 6.91 -15.49
N PRO A 146 -12.62 7.20 -16.01
CA PRO A 146 -12.16 6.64 -17.28
C PRO A 146 -11.95 5.13 -17.18
N ALA A 147 -11.65 4.48 -18.31
CA ALA A 147 -11.44 3.04 -18.37
C ALA A 147 -10.35 2.59 -17.37
N ILE A 148 -10.77 1.94 -16.27
CA ILE A 148 -9.89 1.49 -15.17
C ILE A 148 -8.79 0.57 -15.69
N SER A 149 -9.12 -0.34 -16.62
CA SER A 149 -8.14 -1.28 -17.21
C SER A 149 -6.97 -0.62 -17.94
N THR A 150 -7.09 0.65 -18.31
CA THR A 150 -6.04 1.40 -19.01
C THR A 150 -5.27 2.35 -18.09
N SER A 151 -5.65 2.44 -16.81
CA SER A 151 -4.94 3.26 -15.83
C SER A 151 -3.50 2.77 -15.61
N HIS A 152 -2.63 3.65 -15.15
CA HIS A 152 -1.21 3.33 -14.98
C HIS A 152 -0.98 2.18 -13.99
N SER A 153 -1.64 2.22 -12.84
CA SER A 153 -1.54 1.18 -11.81
C SER A 153 -2.08 -0.17 -12.29
N MET A 154 -3.19 -0.17 -13.05
CA MET A 154 -3.76 -1.40 -13.59
C MET A 154 -2.87 -2.03 -14.66
N ARG A 155 -2.23 -1.22 -15.52
CA ARG A 155 -1.25 -1.75 -16.49
C ARG A 155 -0.09 -2.43 -15.78
N ALA A 156 0.44 -1.81 -14.72
CA ALA A 156 1.49 -2.42 -13.91
C ALA A 156 1.03 -3.75 -13.29
N CYS A 157 -0.20 -3.83 -12.80
CA CYS A 157 -0.78 -5.09 -12.30
C CYS A 157 -0.88 -6.16 -13.40
N VAL A 158 -1.39 -5.80 -14.58
CA VAL A 158 -1.51 -6.72 -15.72
C VAL A 158 -0.15 -7.21 -16.20
N ASP A 159 0.82 -6.30 -16.33
CA ASP A 159 2.17 -6.62 -16.78
C ASP A 159 2.89 -7.57 -15.82
N ASN A 160 2.58 -7.51 -14.53
CA ASN A 160 3.11 -8.40 -13.51
C ASN A 160 2.21 -9.62 -13.21
N GLY A 161 1.09 -9.80 -13.92
CA GLY A 161 0.17 -10.91 -13.71
C GLY A 161 -0.61 -10.87 -12.37
N LEU A 162 -0.66 -9.71 -11.73
CA LEU A 162 -1.28 -9.51 -10.40
C LEU A 162 -2.50 -8.59 -10.53
N LEU A 163 -3.64 -9.16 -10.92
CA LEU A 163 -4.88 -8.37 -10.98
C LEU A 163 -5.41 -8.06 -9.57
N PRO A 164 -5.98 -6.87 -9.36
CA PRO A 164 -6.67 -6.54 -8.12
C PRO A 164 -7.82 -7.52 -7.85
N GLU A 165 -7.99 -7.86 -6.58
CA GLU A 165 -9.10 -8.69 -6.11
C GLU A 165 -10.43 -7.90 -6.15
N LEU A 166 -11.56 -8.60 -6.23
CA LEU A 166 -12.87 -7.94 -6.26
C LEU A 166 -13.19 -7.26 -4.94
N THR A 167 -12.75 -7.84 -3.82
CA THR A 167 -13.00 -7.28 -2.50
C THR A 167 -11.73 -7.29 -1.64
N ARG A 168 -11.74 -6.47 -0.57
CA ARG A 168 -10.69 -6.52 0.47
C ARG A 168 -10.62 -7.88 1.15
N SER A 169 -11.77 -8.54 1.33
CA SER A 169 -11.82 -9.87 1.94
C SER A 169 -11.08 -10.90 1.10
N ASP A 170 -11.25 -10.87 -0.22
CA ASP A 170 -10.55 -11.77 -1.14
C ASP A 170 -9.04 -11.51 -1.09
N LEU A 171 -8.62 -10.23 -1.07
CA LEU A 171 -7.22 -9.88 -0.91
C LEU A 171 -6.65 -10.41 0.42
N VAL A 172 -7.34 -10.20 1.54
CA VAL A 172 -6.91 -10.69 2.85
C VAL A 172 -6.83 -12.22 2.85
N GLN A 173 -7.80 -12.90 2.23
CA GLN A 173 -7.81 -14.36 2.13
C GLN A 173 -6.58 -14.88 1.36
N ARG A 174 -6.07 -14.14 0.39
CA ARG A 174 -4.85 -14.49 -0.35
C ARG A 174 -3.62 -14.59 0.56
N PHE A 175 -3.59 -13.80 1.63
CA PHE A 175 -2.52 -13.75 2.62
C PHE A 175 -2.86 -14.51 3.91
N THR A 176 -3.97 -15.24 3.96
CA THR A 176 -4.31 -16.04 5.13
C THR A 176 -3.37 -17.23 5.23
N ALA A 177 -2.85 -17.47 6.45
CA ALA A 177 -1.95 -18.57 6.73
C ALA A 177 -2.56 -19.93 6.28
N GLN A 178 -1.93 -20.57 5.31
CA GLN A 178 -2.38 -21.82 4.69
C GLN A 178 -1.17 -22.56 4.13
N ASN A 179 -0.13 -22.76 4.94
CA ASN A 179 0.98 -23.60 4.53
C ASN A 179 0.63 -25.08 4.77
N PRO A 180 0.52 -25.90 3.71
CA PRO A 180 0.15 -27.31 3.85
C PRO A 180 1.31 -28.22 4.22
N TYR A 181 2.56 -27.71 4.22
CA TYR A 181 3.78 -28.52 4.34
C TYR A 181 4.28 -28.64 5.77
N PHE A 182 3.91 -27.71 6.67
CA PHE A 182 4.37 -27.68 8.05
C PHE A 182 3.22 -27.73 9.04
N ALA A 183 3.42 -28.45 10.15
CA ALA A 183 2.51 -28.45 11.27
C ALA A 183 2.61 -27.14 12.07
N GLU A 184 1.57 -26.79 12.84
CA GLU A 184 1.51 -25.54 13.61
C GLU A 184 2.65 -25.40 14.62
N GLU A 185 3.11 -26.54 15.21
CA GLU A 185 4.25 -26.56 16.13
C GLU A 185 5.57 -26.25 15.42
N GLU A 186 5.74 -26.71 14.17
CA GLU A 186 6.91 -26.42 13.34
C GLU A 186 6.92 -24.94 12.93
N ILE A 187 5.78 -24.41 12.50
CA ILE A 187 5.60 -22.98 12.18
C ILE A 187 5.95 -22.12 13.39
N SER A 188 5.43 -22.46 14.58
CA SER A 188 5.75 -21.73 15.82
C SER A 188 7.24 -21.83 16.21
N ALA A 189 7.91 -22.91 15.85
CA ALA A 189 9.36 -23.03 16.05
C ALA A 189 10.14 -22.13 15.08
N MET A 190 9.73 -22.08 13.81
CA MET A 190 10.30 -21.19 12.79
C MET A 190 10.10 -19.72 13.14
N GLU A 191 8.93 -19.31 13.65
CA GLU A 191 8.69 -17.93 14.10
C GLU A 191 9.67 -17.52 15.20
N ARG A 192 9.84 -18.35 16.22
CA ARG A 192 10.83 -18.08 17.29
C ARG A 192 12.25 -17.99 16.75
N CYS A 193 12.62 -18.90 15.85
CA CYS A 193 13.94 -18.88 15.22
C CYS A 193 14.17 -17.58 14.44
N ALA A 194 13.18 -17.13 13.66
CA ALA A 194 13.25 -15.87 12.90
C ALA A 194 13.41 -14.65 13.82
N GLU A 195 12.68 -14.60 14.93
CA GLU A 195 12.80 -13.53 15.94
C GLU A 195 14.17 -13.53 16.61
N GLU A 196 14.68 -14.71 17.00
CA GLU A 196 16.02 -14.84 17.60
C GLU A 196 17.12 -14.41 16.62
N LEU A 197 17.05 -14.81 15.36
CA LEU A 197 17.97 -14.39 14.31
C LEU A 197 17.93 -12.86 14.10
N ALA A 198 16.76 -12.26 14.07
CA ALA A 198 16.63 -10.80 13.93
C ALA A 198 17.24 -10.05 15.13
N GLN A 199 17.11 -10.59 16.33
CA GLN A 199 17.74 -10.01 17.54
C GLN A 199 19.26 -10.14 17.48
N GLN A 200 19.81 -11.30 17.09
CA GLN A 200 21.25 -11.53 16.92
C GLN A 200 21.85 -10.59 15.86
N MET A 201 21.18 -10.43 14.74
CA MET A 201 21.61 -9.48 13.71
C MET A 201 21.65 -8.04 14.22
N ARG A 202 20.64 -7.64 14.98
CA ARG A 202 20.59 -6.30 15.59
C ARG A 202 21.69 -6.08 16.60
N ALA A 203 22.11 -7.12 17.29
CA ALA A 203 23.25 -7.09 18.22
C ALA A 203 24.62 -7.13 17.51
N GLY A 204 24.65 -7.35 16.18
CA GLY A 204 25.89 -7.53 15.41
C GLY A 204 26.53 -8.93 15.56
N GLU A 205 25.82 -9.88 16.17
CA GLU A 205 26.36 -11.22 16.44
C GLU A 205 26.21 -12.16 15.23
N GLY A 206 25.21 -11.91 14.36
CA GLY A 206 24.87 -12.80 13.25
C GLY A 206 25.96 -12.95 12.18
N TYR A 207 26.74 -11.89 11.94
CA TYR A 207 27.80 -11.87 10.92
C TYR A 207 29.22 -11.80 11.49
N GLY A 208 29.35 -11.93 12.81
CA GLY A 208 30.69 -11.86 13.46
C GLY A 208 31.34 -10.47 13.41
N THR A 209 30.59 -9.44 13.09
CA THR A 209 31.03 -8.04 13.05
C THR A 209 30.04 -7.15 13.81
N THR A 210 30.55 -6.11 14.44
CA THR A 210 29.75 -5.07 15.10
C THR A 210 29.73 -3.76 14.30
N ASP A 211 30.37 -3.73 13.13
CA ASP A 211 30.30 -2.58 12.22
C ASP A 211 28.93 -2.56 11.53
N PRO A 212 28.11 -1.52 11.76
CA PRO A 212 26.77 -1.44 11.15
C PRO A 212 26.78 -1.47 9.61
N VAL A 213 27.85 -0.97 8.98
CA VAL A 213 27.98 -0.95 7.52
C VAL A 213 28.20 -2.37 7.00
N GLU A 214 29.13 -3.11 7.63
CA GLU A 214 29.37 -4.51 7.27
C GLU A 214 28.14 -5.39 7.50
N VAL A 215 27.40 -5.17 8.59
CA VAL A 215 26.13 -5.87 8.85
C VAL A 215 25.13 -5.66 7.73
N VAL A 216 24.96 -4.41 7.29
CA VAL A 216 24.05 -4.10 6.18
C VAL A 216 24.52 -4.70 4.86
N GLU A 217 25.82 -4.66 4.56
CA GLU A 217 26.37 -5.26 3.34
C GLU A 217 26.16 -6.80 3.32
N HIS A 218 26.36 -7.47 4.43
CA HIS A 218 26.07 -8.91 4.54
C HIS A 218 24.58 -9.20 4.38
N LEU A 219 23.71 -8.43 5.04
CA LEU A 219 22.26 -8.58 4.93
C LEU A 219 21.80 -8.44 3.47
N ILE A 220 22.30 -7.45 2.75
CA ILE A 220 21.98 -7.25 1.33
C ILE A 220 22.48 -8.42 0.47
N ALA A 221 23.68 -8.91 0.75
CA ALA A 221 24.21 -10.10 0.06
C ALA A 221 23.34 -11.33 0.27
N ASP A 222 22.87 -11.55 1.52
CA ASP A 222 21.94 -12.63 1.86
C ASP A 222 20.60 -12.48 1.11
N VAL A 223 20.07 -11.26 0.97
CA VAL A 223 18.85 -11.02 0.18
C VAL A 223 19.02 -11.49 -1.26
N TYR A 224 20.10 -11.10 -1.92
CA TYR A 224 20.34 -11.52 -3.31
C TYR A 224 20.56 -13.03 -3.43
N TYR A 225 21.26 -13.62 -2.48
CA TYR A 225 21.45 -15.08 -2.44
C TYR A 225 20.10 -15.81 -2.29
N VAL A 226 19.32 -15.43 -1.30
CA VAL A 226 18.01 -16.05 -1.03
C VAL A 226 17.06 -15.89 -2.22
N LEU A 227 17.00 -14.69 -2.83
CA LEU A 227 16.16 -14.47 -4.01
C LEU A 227 16.61 -15.34 -5.21
N SER A 228 17.90 -15.65 -5.33
CA SER A 228 18.38 -16.52 -6.40
C SER A 228 17.99 -18.00 -6.23
N GLU A 229 17.58 -18.39 -5.03
CA GLU A 229 17.10 -19.76 -4.70
C GLU A 229 15.56 -19.88 -4.81
N VAL A 230 14.85 -18.80 -5.13
CA VAL A 230 13.38 -18.79 -5.24
C VAL A 230 12.97 -18.96 -6.70
N ASP A 231 12.54 -20.14 -7.08
CA ASP A 231 12.04 -20.41 -8.44
C ASP A 231 10.50 -20.27 -8.51
N SER A 232 9.79 -20.60 -7.41
CA SER A 232 8.32 -20.55 -7.37
C SER A 232 7.77 -20.35 -5.96
N LEU A 233 6.48 -19.96 -5.88
CA LEU A 233 5.75 -19.91 -4.61
C LEU A 233 5.69 -21.28 -3.92
N GLU A 234 5.51 -22.35 -4.68
CA GLU A 234 5.37 -23.70 -4.14
C GLU A 234 6.66 -24.17 -3.48
N GLU A 235 7.79 -23.98 -4.13
CA GLU A 235 9.12 -24.29 -3.56
C GLU A 235 9.44 -23.42 -2.34
N ALA A 236 9.08 -22.12 -2.36
CA ALA A 236 9.25 -21.25 -1.22
C ALA A 236 8.40 -21.70 -0.02
N LEU A 237 7.18 -22.24 -0.23
CA LEU A 237 6.32 -22.77 0.82
C LEU A 237 6.86 -24.05 1.45
N GLU A 238 7.65 -24.86 0.73
CA GLU A 238 8.25 -26.12 1.20
C GLU A 238 9.61 -25.91 1.88
N ASN A 239 10.26 -24.77 1.66
CA ASN A 239 11.62 -24.54 2.12
C ASN A 239 11.67 -23.79 3.46
N GLU A 240 11.90 -24.55 4.54
CA GLU A 240 12.00 -24.03 5.91
C GLU A 240 13.06 -22.93 6.06
N GLU A 241 14.23 -23.10 5.42
CA GLU A 241 15.33 -22.15 5.54
C GLU A 241 15.01 -20.81 4.89
N LEU A 242 14.46 -20.83 3.67
CA LEU A 242 14.01 -19.62 2.97
C LEU A 242 12.91 -18.90 3.77
N LEU A 243 11.96 -19.64 4.32
CA LEU A 243 10.88 -19.08 5.13
C LEU A 243 11.41 -18.43 6.41
N CYS A 244 12.31 -19.09 7.15
CA CYS A 244 12.90 -18.54 8.37
C CYS A 244 13.69 -17.25 8.10
N VAL A 245 14.52 -17.22 7.06
CA VAL A 245 15.33 -16.05 6.71
C VAL A 245 14.43 -14.89 6.27
N ALA A 246 13.44 -15.14 5.41
CA ALA A 246 12.53 -14.10 4.96
C ALA A 246 11.62 -13.61 6.10
N ALA A 247 11.18 -14.48 7.01
CA ALA A 247 10.45 -14.09 8.21
C ALA A 247 11.32 -13.22 9.13
N MET A 248 12.61 -13.53 9.28
CA MET A 248 13.56 -12.71 10.02
C MET A 248 13.65 -11.30 9.45
N TRP A 249 13.72 -11.14 8.12
CA TRP A 249 13.72 -9.81 7.50
C TRP A 249 12.46 -9.02 7.83
N MET A 250 11.30 -9.67 7.89
CA MET A 250 10.01 -9.04 8.13
C MET A 250 9.67 -8.86 9.61
N SER A 251 10.38 -9.53 10.52
CA SER A 251 10.06 -9.54 11.96
C SER A 251 10.28 -8.21 12.66
N THR A 252 11.16 -7.34 12.14
CA THR A 252 11.40 -6.00 12.70
C THR A 252 11.34 -4.92 11.63
N THR A 253 10.88 -3.72 12.01
CA THR A 253 10.86 -2.56 11.11
C THR A 253 12.25 -2.26 10.55
N TRP A 254 13.29 -2.41 11.37
CA TRP A 254 14.67 -2.12 10.97
C TRP A 254 15.17 -3.03 9.84
N THR A 255 15.04 -4.36 9.98
CA THR A 255 15.45 -5.32 8.94
C THR A 255 14.61 -5.14 7.68
N ARG A 256 13.30 -5.03 7.83
CA ARG A 256 12.36 -4.83 6.72
C ARG A 256 12.73 -3.60 5.87
N ASP A 257 12.93 -2.45 6.50
CA ASP A 257 13.19 -1.20 5.79
C ASP A 257 14.54 -1.20 5.07
N LEU A 258 15.52 -1.98 5.57
CA LEU A 258 16.79 -2.19 4.90
C LEU A 258 16.68 -3.02 3.63
N VAL A 259 15.90 -4.13 3.68
CA VAL A 259 15.86 -5.09 2.57
C VAL A 259 14.81 -4.76 1.51
N ILE A 260 13.78 -3.96 1.82
CA ILE A 260 12.64 -3.75 0.92
C ILE A 260 13.04 -3.20 -0.45
N LYS A 261 14.05 -2.35 -0.49
CA LYS A 261 14.57 -1.77 -1.74
C LYS A 261 15.18 -2.82 -2.65
N ASP A 262 15.93 -3.76 -2.05
CA ASP A 262 16.62 -4.81 -2.80
C ASP A 262 15.63 -5.91 -3.20
N LEU A 263 14.61 -6.19 -2.39
CA LEU A 263 13.47 -7.05 -2.76
C LEU A 263 12.74 -6.53 -4.00
N LEU A 264 12.59 -5.21 -4.14
CA LEU A 264 11.97 -4.60 -5.32
C LEU A 264 12.81 -4.72 -6.61
N ALA A 265 14.10 -5.08 -6.50
CA ALA A 265 14.94 -5.33 -7.67
C ALA A 265 14.63 -6.67 -8.36
N ALA A 266 14.04 -7.64 -7.62
CA ALA A 266 13.60 -8.95 -8.11
C ALA A 266 12.12 -9.20 -7.71
N PRO A 267 11.16 -8.49 -8.29
CA PRO A 267 9.78 -8.43 -7.78
C PRO A 267 9.01 -9.75 -7.91
N GLN A 268 9.38 -10.64 -8.82
CA GLN A 268 8.71 -11.93 -8.98
C GLN A 268 9.14 -12.90 -7.89
N GLU A 269 10.43 -13.06 -7.68
CA GLU A 269 11.03 -13.92 -6.66
C GLU A 269 10.68 -13.40 -5.26
N ALA A 270 10.83 -12.10 -5.02
CA ALA A 270 10.44 -11.47 -3.76
C ALA A 270 8.95 -11.60 -3.49
N GLY A 271 8.09 -11.43 -4.51
CA GLY A 271 6.65 -11.60 -4.39
C GLY A 271 6.27 -13.03 -4.01
N ALA A 272 6.88 -14.04 -4.62
CA ALA A 272 6.68 -15.44 -4.29
C ALA A 272 7.10 -15.75 -2.83
N LEU A 273 8.29 -15.31 -2.45
CA LEU A 273 8.85 -15.52 -1.12
C LEU A 273 8.02 -14.82 -0.02
N LEU A 274 7.69 -13.54 -0.20
CA LEU A 274 6.90 -12.80 0.78
C LEU A 274 5.46 -13.33 0.91
N LEU A 275 4.88 -13.82 -0.19
CA LEU A 275 3.58 -14.49 -0.13
C LEU A 275 3.68 -15.83 0.60
N ALA A 276 4.76 -16.60 0.41
CA ALA A 276 5.01 -17.82 1.15
C ALA A 276 5.13 -17.54 2.66
N VAL A 277 5.89 -16.52 3.05
CA VAL A 277 6.01 -16.06 4.45
C VAL A 277 4.65 -15.67 5.02
N ALA A 278 3.87 -14.87 4.31
CA ALA A 278 2.55 -14.45 4.77
C ALA A 278 1.55 -15.61 4.92
N ARG A 279 1.69 -16.66 4.11
CA ARG A 279 0.85 -17.87 4.20
C ARG A 279 1.33 -18.85 5.24
N THR A 280 2.57 -18.78 5.65
CA THR A 280 3.16 -19.71 6.65
C THR A 280 3.00 -19.15 8.06
N PHE A 281 3.34 -17.90 8.26
CA PHE A 281 3.43 -17.29 9.58
C PHE A 281 2.21 -16.44 9.91
N HIS A 282 1.78 -16.50 11.18
CA HIS A 282 0.78 -15.57 11.73
C HIS A 282 1.41 -14.21 12.05
N LEU A 283 2.49 -13.88 11.39
CA LEU A 283 3.12 -12.59 11.56
C LEU A 283 2.06 -11.51 11.37
N SER A 284 1.95 -10.63 12.33
CA SER A 284 1.21 -9.37 12.17
C SER A 284 1.96 -8.46 11.19
N LEU A 285 2.34 -9.03 10.03
CA LEU A 285 2.91 -8.35 8.88
C LEU A 285 1.97 -7.28 8.32
N ILE A 286 0.74 -7.25 8.85
CA ILE A 286 -0.33 -6.34 8.45
C ILE A 286 -0.23 -5.00 9.21
N HIS A 287 0.78 -4.77 10.00
CA HIS A 287 1.12 -3.42 10.45
C HIS A 287 2.01 -2.68 9.43
N ILE A 288 1.67 -2.90 8.16
CA ILE A 288 2.17 -2.07 7.06
C ILE A 288 1.13 -1.01 6.76
#